data_b5b10b34388e60ff752c89d9bc195f04
#
_entry.id   b5b10b34388e60ff752c89d9bc195f04
#
_cell.length_a   1.000
_cell.length_b   1.000
_cell.length_c   1.000
_cell.angle_alpha   90.00
_cell.angle_beta   90.00
_cell.angle_gamma   90.00
#
_symmetry.space_group_name_H-M   'P 1'
#
loop_
_entity.id
_entity.type
_entity.pdbx_description
1 polymer ?
#
loop_
_entity_poly.entity_id
_entity_poly.type
_entity_poly.pdbx_seq_one_letter_code
_entity_poly.pdbx_strand_id
1 'polypeptide(L)'
;LSRRPLDFPTDATHVSVDLTDRIQTFETLGFLGAYTHVVYAALHEKEDLIAGWRDSEQIETNLGMLRNLLDALEPSEHLTLLQGTKAYGAHLGPMLNPGKEWHDRPSGPNFYWPQEDLVRERARAGGWRYTVLRPQIVCGLALGSPMNMTLAIGIFAAVSKALGEPLCFPGGAAFVTQATDARLLGRAVRWFGAQCGSDNETYNITNGDELIWRSVWPSIADSFEMEVGDDRPTSLTEKMSNMAPVWDELVRRHGLMSYSMDQLVGNSWQFADAAFGLRGGQNTLLSTIKARKHGFVECIDTEDMFRDQFAALQSARILPI
;
A
#
# COMPACT_ATOMS: atom_id res chain seq x y z
N LEU A 1 15.28 -6.06 2.47
CA LEU A 1 15.32 -5.99 3.94
C LEU A 1 13.91 -6.12 4.49
N SER A 2 13.67 -6.92 5.52
CA SER A 2 12.44 -6.98 6.29
C SER A 2 12.65 -7.72 7.60
N ARG A 3 11.77 -7.53 8.58
CA ARG A 3 11.82 -8.29 9.85
C ARG A 3 11.45 -9.76 9.66
N ARG A 4 10.55 -10.05 8.72
CA ARG A 4 10.07 -11.40 8.41
C ARG A 4 10.73 -11.94 7.14
N PRO A 5 10.97 -13.26 7.05
CA PRO A 5 11.42 -13.89 5.81
C PRO A 5 10.43 -13.62 4.65
N LEU A 6 10.92 -13.81 3.44
CA LEU A 6 10.07 -13.73 2.25
C LEU A 6 9.29 -15.05 2.10
N ASP A 7 7.98 -14.95 1.86
CA ASP A 7 7.08 -16.09 1.73
C ASP A 7 6.88 -16.54 0.27
N PHE A 8 7.71 -16.04 -0.65
CA PHE A 8 7.62 -16.34 -2.07
C PHE A 8 9.00 -16.65 -2.67
N PRO A 9 9.06 -17.47 -3.73
CA PRO A 9 10.31 -17.75 -4.44
C PRO A 9 10.91 -16.48 -5.02
N THR A 10 12.20 -16.25 -4.78
CA THR A 10 12.94 -15.10 -5.29
C THR A 10 14.43 -15.38 -5.32
N ASP A 11 15.13 -14.79 -6.26
CA ASP A 11 16.60 -14.79 -6.32
C ASP A 11 17.23 -13.72 -5.40
N ALA A 12 16.40 -12.90 -4.75
CA ALA A 12 16.88 -11.85 -3.85
C ALA A 12 17.41 -12.45 -2.53
N THR A 13 18.53 -11.93 -2.06
CA THR A 13 19.04 -12.25 -0.72
C THR A 13 18.23 -11.51 0.33
N HIS A 14 17.58 -12.25 1.22
CA HIS A 14 16.88 -11.68 2.36
C HIS A 14 17.85 -11.40 3.52
N VAL A 15 17.77 -10.19 4.06
CA VAL A 15 18.45 -9.80 5.28
C VAL A 15 17.41 -9.36 6.30
N SER A 16 17.34 -10.09 7.43
CA SER A 16 16.42 -9.76 8.52
C SER A 16 16.98 -8.63 9.35
N VAL A 17 16.22 -7.53 9.48
CA VAL A 17 16.61 -6.37 10.26
C VAL A 17 15.37 -5.63 10.77
N ASP A 18 15.44 -5.16 12.02
CA ASP A 18 14.48 -4.21 12.57
C ASP A 18 15.08 -2.80 12.53
N LEU A 19 14.59 -1.98 11.59
CA LEU A 19 15.07 -0.62 11.41
C LEU A 19 14.78 0.31 12.62
N THR A 20 13.92 -0.10 13.55
CA THR A 20 13.70 0.64 14.81
C THR A 20 14.88 0.49 15.79
N ASP A 21 15.63 -0.62 15.68
CA ASP A 21 16.86 -0.86 16.44
C ASP A 21 18.08 -0.35 15.68
N ARG A 22 18.61 0.79 16.13
CA ARG A 22 19.76 1.43 15.50
C ARG A 22 21.02 0.57 15.54
N ILE A 23 21.27 -0.10 16.66
CA ILE A 23 22.48 -0.92 16.84
C ILE A 23 22.43 -2.12 15.90
N GLN A 24 21.31 -2.88 15.94
CA GLN A 24 21.10 -4.01 15.04
C GLN A 24 21.18 -3.59 13.56
N THR A 25 20.57 -2.45 13.21
CA THR A 25 20.61 -1.93 11.83
C THR A 25 22.05 -1.70 11.37
N PHE A 26 22.86 -1.04 12.21
CA PHE A 26 24.24 -0.75 11.87
C PHE A 26 25.11 -2.03 11.80
N GLU A 27 24.98 -2.92 12.77
CA GLU A 27 25.70 -4.20 12.79
C GLU A 27 25.31 -5.10 11.61
N THR A 28 24.05 -5.07 11.19
CA THR A 28 23.55 -5.91 10.09
C THR A 28 23.91 -5.34 8.73
N LEU A 29 23.72 -4.03 8.51
CA LEU A 29 23.84 -3.40 7.19
C LEU A 29 25.20 -2.81 6.91
N GLY A 30 25.95 -2.39 7.94
CA GLY A 30 27.26 -1.75 7.78
C GLY A 30 28.32 -2.63 7.13
N PHE A 31 28.10 -3.94 7.09
CA PHE A 31 29.02 -4.90 6.46
C PHE A 31 28.59 -5.34 5.04
N LEU A 32 27.41 -4.92 4.57
CA LEU A 32 26.88 -5.39 3.29
C LEU A 32 27.55 -4.75 2.06
N GLY A 33 28.38 -3.75 2.25
CA GLY A 33 29.05 -3.03 1.16
C GLY A 33 28.17 -1.95 0.52
N ALA A 34 28.62 -1.41 -0.60
CA ALA A 34 27.91 -0.34 -1.31
C ALA A 34 26.79 -0.89 -2.20
N TYR A 35 25.62 -0.27 -2.14
CA TYR A 35 24.51 -0.52 -3.03
C TYR A 35 24.29 0.66 -3.97
N THR A 36 24.04 0.38 -5.23
CA THR A 36 23.78 1.43 -6.22
C THR A 36 22.41 2.07 -5.97
N HIS A 37 21.40 1.27 -5.72
CA HIS A 37 20.01 1.72 -5.57
C HIS A 37 19.41 1.21 -4.27
N VAL A 38 18.70 2.10 -3.58
CA VAL A 38 17.93 1.79 -2.37
C VAL A 38 16.47 2.17 -2.61
N VAL A 39 15.55 1.28 -2.29
CA VAL A 39 14.11 1.57 -2.26
C VAL A 39 13.62 1.53 -0.83
N TYR A 40 13.18 2.65 -0.31
CA TYR A 40 12.65 2.75 1.04
C TYR A 40 11.12 2.68 1.02
N ALA A 41 10.60 1.54 1.44
CA ALA A 41 9.16 1.25 1.55
C ALA A 41 8.76 0.83 2.98
N ALA A 42 9.69 0.93 3.95
CA ALA A 42 9.42 0.53 5.32
C ALA A 42 8.47 1.50 6.01
N LEU A 43 7.55 0.94 6.79
CA LEU A 43 6.53 1.66 7.51
C LEU A 43 6.31 1.01 8.88
N HIS A 44 6.35 1.82 9.94
CA HIS A 44 5.87 1.44 11.26
C HIS A 44 4.47 2.03 11.47
N GLU A 45 3.51 1.18 11.81
CA GLU A 45 2.15 1.59 12.13
C GLU A 45 1.72 1.03 13.48
N LYS A 46 0.99 1.84 14.24
CA LYS A 46 0.32 1.42 15.48
C LYS A 46 -0.94 0.63 15.14
N GLU A 47 -1.49 -0.09 16.12
CA GLU A 47 -2.72 -0.88 15.95
C GLU A 47 -3.91 -0.04 15.48
N ASP A 48 -4.05 1.19 16.00
CA ASP A 48 -5.00 2.16 15.47
C ASP A 48 -4.36 2.90 14.28
N LEU A 49 -4.68 2.45 13.07
CA LEU A 49 -4.14 3.01 11.83
C LEU A 49 -4.53 4.47 11.60
N ILE A 50 -5.68 4.90 12.10
CA ILE A 50 -6.19 6.26 11.85
C ILE A 50 -5.55 7.25 12.83
N ALA A 51 -5.53 6.92 14.12
CA ALA A 51 -4.91 7.76 15.14
C ALA A 51 -3.39 7.78 15.03
N GLY A 52 -2.77 6.64 14.68
CA GLY A 52 -1.31 6.49 14.56
C GLY A 52 -0.67 7.51 13.64
N TRP A 53 -1.32 7.91 12.55
CA TRP A 53 -0.79 8.91 11.62
C TRP A 53 -0.68 10.33 12.20
N ARG A 54 -1.32 10.60 13.32
CA ARG A 54 -1.22 11.88 14.06
C ARG A 54 -0.38 11.78 15.32
N ASP A 55 0.10 10.58 15.62
CA ASP A 55 0.84 10.28 16.83
C ASP A 55 2.33 10.65 16.67
N SER A 56 2.86 11.43 17.62
CA SER A 56 4.23 11.92 17.57
C SER A 56 5.27 10.80 17.67
N GLU A 57 5.01 9.77 18.46
CA GLU A 57 5.93 8.63 18.60
C GLU A 57 6.01 7.82 17.29
N GLN A 58 4.86 7.60 16.62
CA GLN A 58 4.88 6.96 15.31
C GLN A 58 5.64 7.80 14.27
N ILE A 59 5.50 9.12 14.31
CA ILE A 59 6.23 10.05 13.43
C ILE A 59 7.74 9.94 13.67
N GLU A 60 8.17 9.99 14.93
CA GLU A 60 9.57 9.88 15.32
C GLU A 60 10.16 8.51 14.97
N THR A 61 9.40 7.42 15.20
CA THR A 61 9.81 6.06 14.87
C THR A 61 10.06 5.93 13.37
N ASN A 62 9.11 6.38 12.52
CA ASN A 62 9.27 6.28 11.07
C ASN A 62 10.42 7.13 10.54
N LEU A 63 10.67 8.31 11.10
CA LEU A 63 11.84 9.10 10.75
C LEU A 63 13.14 8.42 11.21
N GLY A 64 13.13 7.88 12.44
CA GLY A 64 14.26 7.16 13.02
C GLY A 64 14.67 5.93 12.19
N MET A 65 13.70 5.15 11.70
CA MET A 65 13.94 3.98 10.84
C MET A 65 14.69 4.36 9.55
N LEU A 66 14.27 5.44 8.88
CA LEU A 66 14.96 5.92 7.68
C LEU A 66 16.36 6.45 8.00
N ARG A 67 16.51 7.17 9.12
CA ARG A 67 17.81 7.65 9.58
C ARG A 67 18.77 6.49 9.90
N ASN A 68 18.29 5.48 10.62
CA ASN A 68 19.08 4.30 10.96
C ASN A 68 19.55 3.56 9.69
N LEU A 69 18.67 3.43 8.70
CA LEU A 69 19.04 2.86 7.39
C LEU A 69 20.16 3.67 6.73
N LEU A 70 19.97 5.00 6.59
CA LEU A 70 20.92 5.87 5.89
C LEU A 70 22.24 6.06 6.64
N ASP A 71 22.24 5.94 7.98
CA ASP A 71 23.47 5.95 8.78
C ASP A 71 24.30 4.67 8.57
N ALA A 72 23.64 3.54 8.30
CA ALA A 72 24.28 2.25 8.09
C ALA A 72 24.59 1.95 6.61
N LEU A 73 23.78 2.46 5.69
CA LEU A 73 23.84 2.13 4.27
C LEU A 73 23.33 3.30 3.42
N GLU A 74 24.24 4.07 2.83
CA GLU A 74 23.85 5.07 1.82
C GLU A 74 23.95 4.47 0.41
N PRO A 75 23.01 4.80 -0.51
CA PRO A 75 23.15 4.41 -1.92
C PRO A 75 24.32 5.14 -2.57
N SER A 76 24.96 4.52 -3.57
CA SER A 76 26.00 5.21 -4.34
C SER A 76 25.42 5.98 -5.54
N GLU A 77 24.19 5.68 -5.96
CA GLU A 77 23.58 6.31 -7.14
C GLU A 77 22.20 6.89 -6.87
N HIS A 78 21.26 6.10 -6.30
CA HIS A 78 19.88 6.53 -6.24
C HIS A 78 19.10 5.97 -5.04
N LEU A 79 18.19 6.77 -4.47
CA LEU A 79 17.19 6.33 -3.48
C LEU A 79 15.77 6.64 -3.98
N THR A 80 14.91 5.63 -3.95
CA THR A 80 13.46 5.83 -4.10
C THR A 80 12.80 5.82 -2.74
N LEU A 81 12.12 6.91 -2.38
CA LEU A 81 11.29 7.03 -1.18
C LEU A 81 9.82 6.84 -1.55
N LEU A 82 9.16 5.85 -0.96
CA LEU A 82 7.71 5.68 -1.12
C LEU A 82 6.96 6.49 -0.06
N GLN A 83 5.96 7.24 -0.51
CA GLN A 83 5.01 8.00 0.29
C GLN A 83 3.58 7.63 -0.12
N GLY A 84 2.63 8.56 -0.05
CA GLY A 84 1.24 8.35 -0.50
C GLY A 84 0.41 9.64 -0.37
N THR A 85 -0.90 9.52 -0.49
CA THR A 85 -1.84 10.65 -0.43
C THR A 85 -1.82 11.44 0.87
N LYS A 86 -1.33 10.83 1.95
CA LYS A 86 -1.12 11.53 3.23
C LYS A 86 -0.07 12.64 3.10
N ALA A 87 0.78 12.61 2.08
CA ALA A 87 1.64 13.72 1.70
C ALA A 87 0.87 15.01 1.33
N TYR A 88 -0.37 14.88 0.95
CA TYR A 88 -1.30 15.97 0.64
C TYR A 88 -2.28 16.26 1.80
N GLY A 89 -2.06 15.67 2.97
CA GLY A 89 -2.90 15.87 4.14
C GLY A 89 -4.21 15.07 4.15
N ALA A 90 -4.37 14.05 3.32
CA ALA A 90 -5.59 13.25 3.23
C ALA A 90 -6.05 12.62 4.55
N HIS A 91 -5.14 12.44 5.52
CA HIS A 91 -5.43 11.97 6.89
C HIS A 91 -5.82 13.10 7.85
N LEU A 92 -5.67 14.35 7.46
CA LEU A 92 -6.00 15.53 8.26
C LEU A 92 -7.37 16.11 7.90
N GLY A 93 -7.83 15.87 6.69
CA GLY A 93 -9.08 16.38 6.16
C GLY A 93 -9.12 16.39 4.62
N PRO A 94 -10.07 17.09 4.02
CA PRO A 94 -10.15 17.23 2.57
C PRO A 94 -8.88 17.83 1.98
N MET A 95 -8.31 17.15 0.98
CA MET A 95 -7.17 17.65 0.22
C MET A 95 -7.61 18.38 -1.06
N LEU A 96 -6.72 19.17 -1.65
CA LEU A 96 -6.94 19.73 -3.00
C LEU A 96 -6.96 18.57 -4.02
N ASN A 97 -7.99 18.56 -4.89
CA ASN A 97 -8.17 17.56 -5.93
C ASN A 97 -8.05 18.15 -7.34
N PRO A 98 -7.23 17.56 -8.21
CA PRO A 98 -6.28 16.50 -7.89
C PRO A 98 -5.06 17.01 -7.13
N GLY A 99 -4.49 16.20 -6.23
CA GLY A 99 -3.21 16.46 -5.59
C GLY A 99 -2.09 16.53 -6.63
N LYS A 100 -1.27 17.58 -6.56
CA LYS A 100 -0.17 17.81 -7.49
C LYS A 100 1.14 18.00 -6.72
N GLU A 101 2.21 17.54 -7.29
CA GLU A 101 3.52 17.43 -6.62
C GLU A 101 4.09 18.79 -6.16
N TRP A 102 3.64 19.87 -6.78
CA TRP A 102 4.03 21.26 -6.43
C TRP A 102 3.09 21.95 -5.44
N HIS A 103 2.02 21.28 -4.98
CA HIS A 103 1.20 21.86 -3.92
C HIS A 103 1.99 22.01 -2.64
N ASP A 104 1.72 23.08 -1.90
CA ASP A 104 2.31 23.33 -0.60
C ASP A 104 2.03 22.17 0.36
N ARG A 105 2.98 21.89 1.24
CA ARG A 105 2.82 20.91 2.30
C ARG A 105 1.73 21.39 3.27
N PRO A 106 0.66 20.61 3.50
CA PRO A 106 -0.33 21.00 4.49
C PRO A 106 0.27 21.00 5.89
N SER A 107 -0.19 21.94 6.73
CA SER A 107 0.21 21.97 8.14
C SER A 107 -0.42 20.80 8.89
N GLY A 108 0.33 20.19 9.81
CA GLY A 108 -0.13 19.11 10.68
C GLY A 108 0.86 17.97 10.81
N PRO A 109 0.56 16.98 11.69
CA PRO A 109 1.45 15.85 11.95
C PRO A 109 1.56 14.95 10.71
N ASN A 110 2.81 14.66 10.30
CA ASN A 110 3.09 13.81 9.16
C ASN A 110 4.57 13.42 9.13
N PHE A 111 4.91 12.15 9.08
CA PHE A 111 6.30 11.71 9.00
C PHE A 111 6.90 11.77 7.59
N TYR A 112 6.09 11.88 6.54
CA TYR A 112 6.60 11.98 5.17
C TYR A 112 7.45 13.24 4.95
N TRP A 113 7.09 14.37 5.59
CA TRP A 113 7.85 15.61 5.43
C TRP A 113 9.27 15.51 5.99
N PRO A 114 9.48 15.14 7.26
CA PRO A 114 10.82 15.00 7.79
C PRO A 114 11.62 13.89 7.11
N GLN A 115 11.00 12.82 6.63
CA GLN A 115 11.68 11.80 5.83
C GLN A 115 12.16 12.36 4.49
N GLU A 116 11.33 13.13 3.78
CA GLU A 116 11.71 13.77 2.51
C GLU A 116 12.83 14.80 2.72
N ASP A 117 12.77 15.58 3.79
CA ASP A 117 13.80 16.55 4.14
C ASP A 117 15.14 15.86 4.45
N LEU A 118 15.12 14.76 5.20
CA LEU A 118 16.30 13.94 5.48
C LEU A 118 16.91 13.38 4.21
N VAL A 119 16.10 12.82 3.29
CA VAL A 119 16.58 12.30 2.00
C VAL A 119 17.22 13.40 1.16
N ARG A 120 16.62 14.59 1.09
CA ARG A 120 17.17 15.75 0.37
C ARG A 120 18.51 16.22 0.94
N GLU A 121 18.62 16.26 2.27
CA GLU A 121 19.87 16.63 2.96
C GLU A 121 20.97 15.62 2.65
N ARG A 122 20.70 14.34 2.85
CA ARG A 122 21.65 13.25 2.65
C ARG A 122 22.08 13.10 1.20
N ALA A 123 21.16 13.23 0.24
CA ALA A 123 21.46 13.19 -1.20
C ALA A 123 22.43 14.28 -1.61
N ARG A 124 22.24 15.50 -1.09
CA ARG A 124 23.19 16.61 -1.35
C ARG A 124 24.59 16.34 -0.80
N ALA A 125 24.66 15.79 0.42
CA ALA A 125 25.93 15.50 1.08
C ALA A 125 26.66 14.32 0.45
N GLY A 126 25.93 13.25 0.08
CA GLY A 126 26.46 12.01 -0.47
C GLY A 126 26.63 12.04 -2.00
N GLY A 127 26.07 13.04 -2.71
CA GLY A 127 26.17 13.17 -4.17
C GLY A 127 25.34 12.15 -4.94
N TRP A 128 24.40 11.44 -4.29
CA TRP A 128 23.49 10.52 -4.94
C TRP A 128 22.13 11.19 -5.24
N ARG A 129 21.35 10.57 -6.11
CA ARG A 129 20.06 11.09 -6.59
C ARG A 129 18.90 10.44 -5.82
N TYR A 130 17.74 11.04 -5.84
CA TYR A 130 16.55 10.45 -5.24
C TYR A 130 15.30 10.69 -6.09
N THR A 131 14.28 9.88 -5.86
CA THR A 131 12.93 10.10 -6.37
C THR A 131 11.92 9.79 -5.25
N VAL A 132 10.92 10.65 -5.09
CA VAL A 132 9.79 10.39 -4.18
C VAL A 132 8.60 9.94 -5.03
N LEU A 133 8.07 8.73 -4.76
CA LEU A 133 6.87 8.23 -5.41
C LEU A 133 5.69 8.25 -4.45
N ARG A 134 4.58 8.81 -4.88
CA ARG A 134 3.34 8.96 -4.11
C ARG A 134 2.21 8.16 -4.76
N PRO A 135 2.09 6.86 -4.47
CA PRO A 135 0.95 6.06 -4.89
C PRO A 135 -0.30 6.36 -4.08
N GLN A 136 -1.45 5.87 -4.56
CA GLN A 136 -2.71 5.84 -3.84
C GLN A 136 -3.24 4.42 -3.78
N ILE A 137 -3.80 3.99 -2.65
CA ILE A 137 -4.37 2.64 -2.42
C ILE A 137 -3.60 1.55 -3.17
N VAL A 138 -2.43 1.20 -2.66
CA VAL A 138 -1.59 0.17 -3.31
C VAL A 138 -2.26 -1.19 -3.14
N CYS A 139 -2.58 -1.83 -4.26
CA CYS A 139 -3.18 -3.15 -4.34
C CYS A 139 -2.14 -4.17 -4.83
N GLY A 140 -2.05 -5.32 -4.16
CA GLY A 140 -1.09 -6.35 -4.53
C GLY A 140 -1.13 -7.57 -3.64
N LEU A 141 -0.32 -8.56 -3.99
CA LEU A 141 -0.21 -9.84 -3.28
C LEU A 141 0.78 -9.71 -2.12
N ALA A 142 0.31 -9.22 -0.97
CA ALA A 142 1.13 -9.06 0.23
C ALA A 142 0.38 -9.59 1.45
N LEU A 143 0.84 -10.73 1.99
CA LEU A 143 0.20 -11.39 3.12
C LEU A 143 0.47 -10.63 4.43
N GLY A 144 -0.59 -10.42 5.24
CA GLY A 144 -0.50 -9.77 6.54
C GLY A 144 -0.01 -8.31 6.49
N SER A 145 -0.04 -7.70 5.30
CA SER A 145 0.27 -6.28 5.15
C SER A 145 -0.93 -5.45 5.60
N PRO A 146 -0.77 -4.46 6.47
CA PRO A 146 -1.85 -3.52 6.76
C PRO A 146 -2.21 -2.73 5.50
N MET A 147 -3.46 -2.26 5.42
CA MET A 147 -3.99 -1.50 4.27
C MET A 147 -4.02 -2.27 2.93
N ASN A 148 -4.12 -3.58 2.95
CA ASN A 148 -4.25 -4.42 1.75
C ASN A 148 -5.72 -4.61 1.35
N MET A 149 -6.18 -3.83 0.36
CA MET A 149 -7.56 -3.92 -0.13
C MET A 149 -7.84 -5.23 -0.88
N THR A 150 -6.89 -5.77 -1.62
CA THR A 150 -7.09 -6.99 -2.41
C THR A 150 -7.47 -8.17 -1.51
N LEU A 151 -6.71 -8.42 -0.45
CA LEU A 151 -7.00 -9.51 0.49
C LEU A 151 -8.26 -9.23 1.33
N ALA A 152 -8.47 -8.00 1.77
CA ALA A 152 -9.67 -7.64 2.51
C ALA A 152 -10.93 -7.90 1.67
N ILE A 153 -10.97 -7.43 0.43
CA ILE A 153 -12.10 -7.67 -0.49
C ILE A 153 -12.26 -9.17 -0.79
N GLY A 154 -11.17 -9.87 -1.12
CA GLY A 154 -11.22 -11.27 -1.49
C GLY A 154 -11.73 -12.18 -0.36
N ILE A 155 -11.28 -11.94 0.87
CA ILE A 155 -11.75 -12.70 2.04
C ILE A 155 -13.19 -12.34 2.39
N PHE A 156 -13.57 -11.06 2.30
CA PHE A 156 -14.95 -10.65 2.51
C PHE A 156 -15.90 -11.31 1.50
N ALA A 157 -15.52 -11.35 0.21
CA ALA A 157 -16.30 -12.04 -0.83
C ALA A 157 -16.41 -13.55 -0.56
N ALA A 158 -15.29 -14.22 -0.26
CA ALA A 158 -15.28 -15.65 0.05
C ALA A 158 -16.15 -16.01 1.25
N VAL A 159 -16.09 -15.23 2.32
CA VAL A 159 -16.92 -15.44 3.51
C VAL A 159 -18.41 -15.17 3.20
N SER A 160 -18.73 -14.11 2.45
CA SER A 160 -20.11 -13.82 2.04
C SER A 160 -20.69 -14.96 1.18
N LYS A 161 -19.90 -15.50 0.20
CA LYS A 161 -20.27 -16.66 -0.62
C LYS A 161 -20.55 -17.90 0.25
N ALA A 162 -19.70 -18.18 1.24
CA ALA A 162 -19.86 -19.30 2.16
C ALA A 162 -21.12 -19.20 3.01
N LEU A 163 -21.55 -17.98 3.34
CA LEU A 163 -22.78 -17.71 4.08
C LEU A 163 -24.04 -17.72 3.19
N GLY A 164 -23.89 -17.89 1.87
CA GLY A 164 -25.00 -17.81 0.92
C GLY A 164 -25.53 -16.38 0.73
N GLU A 165 -24.72 -15.36 1.05
CA GLU A 165 -25.07 -13.96 0.86
C GLU A 165 -24.60 -13.46 -0.51
N PRO A 166 -25.37 -12.58 -1.20
CA PRO A 166 -24.84 -11.86 -2.35
C PRO A 166 -23.72 -10.90 -1.92
N LEU A 167 -22.89 -10.48 -2.88
CA LEU A 167 -21.81 -9.54 -2.57
C LEU A 167 -22.35 -8.11 -2.48
N CYS A 168 -22.78 -7.72 -1.28
CA CYS A 168 -23.24 -6.37 -0.99
C CYS A 168 -22.06 -5.41 -0.81
N PHE A 169 -22.13 -4.19 -1.40
CA PHE A 169 -21.11 -3.18 -1.12
C PHE A 169 -21.22 -2.68 0.34
N PRO A 170 -20.13 -2.79 1.15
CA PRO A 170 -20.20 -2.48 2.57
C PRO A 170 -19.98 -1.01 2.91
N GLY A 171 -19.64 -0.17 1.92
CA GLY A 171 -19.24 1.22 2.12
C GLY A 171 -20.39 2.21 2.24
N GLY A 172 -20.01 3.46 2.47
CA GLY A 172 -20.92 4.60 2.59
C GLY A 172 -21.27 5.26 1.25
N ALA A 173 -21.47 6.58 1.24
CA ALA A 173 -21.78 7.36 0.05
C ALA A 173 -20.67 7.27 -1.01
N ALA A 174 -21.05 7.35 -2.28
CA ALA A 174 -20.08 7.29 -3.39
C ALA A 174 -19.12 8.49 -3.36
N PHE A 175 -17.87 8.23 -3.65
CA PHE A 175 -16.82 9.23 -3.85
C PHE A 175 -15.83 8.69 -4.89
N VAL A 176 -14.99 9.57 -5.41
CA VAL A 176 -13.99 9.21 -6.43
C VAL A 176 -12.62 9.11 -5.78
N THR A 177 -11.92 8.02 -6.05
CA THR A 177 -10.56 7.78 -5.60
C THR A 177 -9.73 7.16 -6.73
N GLN A 178 -8.57 6.61 -6.44
CA GLN A 178 -7.71 5.90 -7.41
C GLN A 178 -7.02 4.73 -6.71
N ALA A 179 -6.62 3.76 -7.50
CA ALA A 179 -5.78 2.64 -7.05
C ALA A 179 -4.41 2.67 -7.73
N THR A 180 -3.48 1.93 -7.16
CA THR A 180 -2.16 1.68 -7.74
C THR A 180 -1.85 0.20 -7.65
N ASP A 181 -1.67 -0.45 -8.78
CA ASP A 181 -1.16 -1.82 -8.82
C ASP A 181 0.29 -1.86 -8.34
N ALA A 182 0.61 -2.76 -7.42
CA ALA A 182 1.97 -2.91 -6.90
C ALA A 182 2.98 -3.25 -8.02
N ARG A 183 2.53 -3.94 -9.08
CA ARG A 183 3.36 -4.25 -10.27
C ARG A 183 3.69 -2.96 -11.04
N LEU A 184 2.72 -2.06 -11.21
CA LEU A 184 2.92 -0.75 -11.84
C LEU A 184 3.85 0.11 -11.00
N LEU A 185 3.66 0.13 -9.68
CA LEU A 185 4.55 0.84 -8.77
C LEU A 185 5.99 0.31 -8.84
N GLY A 186 6.17 -1.01 -8.91
CA GLY A 186 7.49 -1.63 -9.11
C GLY A 186 8.16 -1.22 -10.43
N ARG A 187 7.37 -1.13 -11.51
CA ARG A 187 7.87 -0.62 -12.81
C ARG A 187 8.23 0.86 -12.72
N ALA A 188 7.45 1.67 -12.02
CA ALA A 188 7.76 3.08 -11.78
C ALA A 188 9.07 3.25 -10.98
N VAL A 189 9.25 2.48 -9.91
CA VAL A 189 10.50 2.46 -9.12
C VAL A 189 11.69 2.18 -10.03
N ARG A 190 11.62 1.14 -10.84
CA ARG A 190 12.69 0.77 -11.79
C ARG A 190 12.92 1.86 -12.83
N TRP A 191 11.85 2.41 -13.39
CA TRP A 191 11.93 3.41 -14.46
C TRP A 191 12.57 4.70 -13.96
N PHE A 192 12.07 5.28 -12.86
CA PHE A 192 12.59 6.52 -12.30
C PHE A 192 14.01 6.35 -11.71
N GLY A 193 14.32 5.18 -11.14
CA GLY A 193 15.67 4.89 -10.64
C GLY A 193 16.73 4.84 -11.75
N ALA A 194 16.35 4.42 -12.95
CA ALA A 194 17.28 4.28 -14.09
C ALA A 194 17.38 5.54 -14.96
N GLN A 195 16.43 6.48 -14.88
CA GLN A 195 16.39 7.66 -15.76
C GLN A 195 17.20 8.84 -15.19
N CYS A 196 18.17 9.31 -15.94
CA CYS A 196 18.82 10.60 -15.68
C CYS A 196 17.88 11.72 -16.18
N GLY A 197 17.55 12.69 -15.33
CA GLY A 197 16.68 13.83 -15.69
C GLY A 197 15.31 13.84 -14.98
N SER A 198 14.96 12.76 -14.28
CA SER A 198 13.84 12.72 -13.32
C SER A 198 14.31 12.80 -11.86
N ASP A 199 15.57 13.15 -11.67
CA ASP A 199 16.27 13.12 -10.39
C ASP A 199 15.83 14.23 -9.44
N ASN A 200 15.84 13.90 -8.15
CA ASN A 200 15.53 14.82 -7.07
C ASN A 200 14.12 15.40 -7.13
N GLU A 201 13.20 14.60 -7.68
CA GLU A 201 11.84 14.99 -7.99
C GLU A 201 10.81 14.07 -7.30
N THR A 202 9.58 14.57 -7.22
CA THR A 202 8.43 13.81 -6.69
C THR A 202 7.46 13.52 -7.83
N TYR A 203 6.88 12.30 -7.84
CA TYR A 203 5.87 11.87 -8.81
C TYR A 203 4.71 11.14 -8.15
N ASN A 204 3.50 11.49 -8.56
CA ASN A 204 2.31 10.71 -8.25
C ASN A 204 2.21 9.50 -9.18
N ILE A 205 1.86 8.35 -8.63
CA ILE A 205 1.71 7.10 -9.38
C ILE A 205 0.36 6.49 -9.04
N THR A 206 -0.49 6.29 -10.05
CA THR A 206 -1.77 5.59 -9.97
C THR A 206 -1.96 4.74 -11.22
N ASN A 207 -2.95 3.86 -11.23
CA ASN A 207 -3.26 3.01 -12.37
C ASN A 207 -3.55 3.80 -13.65
N GLY A 208 -4.10 5.01 -13.52
CA GLY A 208 -4.35 5.93 -14.63
C GLY A 208 -5.83 6.22 -14.88
N ASP A 209 -6.71 5.48 -14.25
CA ASP A 209 -8.16 5.66 -14.19
C ASP A 209 -8.63 6.17 -12.82
N GLU A 210 -9.90 6.49 -12.72
CA GLU A 210 -10.61 6.83 -11.50
C GLU A 210 -11.36 5.61 -10.96
N LEU A 211 -11.31 5.43 -9.64
CA LEU A 211 -11.98 4.36 -8.93
C LEU A 211 -13.21 4.89 -8.20
N ILE A 212 -14.38 4.39 -8.58
CA ILE A 212 -15.61 4.46 -7.79
C ILE A 212 -15.94 3.03 -7.37
N TRP A 213 -15.86 2.72 -6.09
CA TRP A 213 -16.01 1.35 -5.59
C TRP A 213 -17.25 0.63 -6.09
N ARG A 214 -18.41 1.33 -6.13
CA ARG A 214 -19.65 0.75 -6.64
C ARG A 214 -19.59 0.38 -8.12
N SER A 215 -18.82 1.11 -8.91
CA SER A 215 -18.69 0.86 -10.35
C SER A 215 -17.86 -0.40 -10.62
N VAL A 216 -16.83 -0.66 -9.83
CA VAL A 216 -15.99 -1.87 -9.97
C VAL A 216 -16.53 -3.07 -9.19
N TRP A 217 -17.53 -2.87 -8.33
CA TRP A 217 -18.09 -3.93 -7.47
C TRP A 217 -18.66 -5.12 -8.23
N PRO A 218 -19.39 -4.93 -9.36
CA PRO A 218 -19.84 -6.03 -10.21
C PRO A 218 -18.68 -6.89 -10.74
N SER A 219 -17.60 -6.27 -11.20
CA SER A 219 -16.43 -6.99 -11.68
C SER A 219 -15.72 -7.80 -10.58
N ILE A 220 -15.75 -7.28 -9.34
CA ILE A 220 -15.27 -8.01 -8.16
C ILE A 220 -16.18 -9.21 -7.89
N ALA A 221 -17.50 -9.03 -7.91
CA ALA A 221 -18.46 -10.11 -7.67
C ALA A 221 -18.31 -11.23 -8.74
N ASP A 222 -18.14 -10.87 -10.00
CA ASP A 222 -17.90 -11.82 -11.10
C ASP A 222 -16.65 -12.67 -10.85
N SER A 223 -15.58 -12.10 -10.26
CA SER A 223 -14.36 -12.83 -9.93
C SER A 223 -14.56 -13.95 -8.89
N PHE A 224 -15.68 -13.92 -8.19
CA PHE A 224 -16.09 -14.93 -7.19
C PHE A 224 -17.38 -15.66 -7.61
N GLU A 225 -17.87 -15.48 -8.83
CA GLU A 225 -19.13 -16.06 -9.33
C GLU A 225 -20.31 -15.75 -8.38
N MET A 226 -20.41 -14.49 -7.94
CA MET A 226 -21.42 -14.00 -7.02
C MET A 226 -22.35 -12.99 -7.67
N GLU A 227 -23.60 -12.98 -7.24
CA GLU A 227 -24.53 -11.89 -7.55
C GLU A 227 -24.18 -10.65 -6.70
N VAL A 228 -24.35 -9.47 -7.29
CA VAL A 228 -24.25 -8.21 -6.57
C VAL A 228 -25.55 -7.97 -5.81
N GLY A 229 -25.46 -7.78 -4.50
CA GLY A 229 -26.59 -7.38 -3.67
C GLY A 229 -26.75 -5.87 -3.54
N ASP A 230 -27.84 -5.45 -2.90
CA ASP A 230 -28.05 -4.05 -2.52
C ASP A 230 -26.94 -3.56 -1.60
N ASP A 231 -26.61 -2.27 -1.69
CA ASP A 231 -25.66 -1.65 -0.78
C ASP A 231 -26.06 -1.87 0.68
N ARG A 232 -25.09 -2.34 1.46
CA ARG A 232 -25.32 -2.59 2.90
C ARG A 232 -24.15 -2.01 3.70
N PRO A 233 -24.19 -0.71 4.04
CA PRO A 233 -23.15 -0.09 4.86
C PRO A 233 -22.91 -0.88 6.14
N THR A 234 -21.71 -1.47 6.26
CA THR A 234 -21.36 -2.42 7.32
C THR A 234 -19.89 -2.24 7.68
N SER A 235 -19.58 -2.14 8.97
CA SER A 235 -18.20 -2.17 9.42
C SER A 235 -17.61 -3.57 9.18
N LEU A 236 -16.62 -3.65 8.30
CA LEU A 236 -15.87 -4.89 8.09
C LEU A 236 -15.02 -5.22 9.32
N THR A 237 -14.52 -4.22 10.02
CA THR A 237 -13.83 -4.41 11.31
C THR A 237 -14.71 -5.18 12.31
N GLU A 238 -15.99 -4.84 12.41
CA GLU A 238 -16.93 -5.51 13.34
C GLU A 238 -17.42 -6.84 12.76
N LYS A 239 -17.88 -6.87 11.50
CA LYS A 239 -18.44 -8.07 10.86
C LYS A 239 -17.40 -9.19 10.79
N MET A 240 -16.18 -8.88 10.33
CA MET A 240 -15.18 -9.91 10.07
C MET A 240 -14.48 -10.42 11.33
N SER A 241 -14.52 -9.71 12.45
CA SER A 241 -13.94 -10.15 13.72
C SER A 241 -14.47 -11.51 14.21
N ASN A 242 -15.70 -11.86 13.84
CA ASN A 242 -16.36 -13.10 14.23
C ASN A 242 -16.36 -14.17 13.12
N MET A 243 -15.72 -13.93 12.00
CA MET A 243 -15.77 -14.81 10.81
C MET A 243 -14.60 -15.79 10.71
N ALA A 244 -13.68 -15.79 11.67
CA ALA A 244 -12.56 -16.75 11.69
C ALA A 244 -13.03 -18.23 11.57
N PRO A 245 -14.07 -18.71 12.26
CA PRO A 245 -14.54 -20.09 12.09
C PRO A 245 -15.05 -20.40 10.67
N VAL A 246 -15.67 -19.42 10.01
CA VAL A 246 -16.14 -19.59 8.61
C VAL A 246 -14.93 -19.66 7.67
N TRP A 247 -13.93 -18.83 7.92
CA TRP A 247 -12.67 -18.87 7.14
C TRP A 247 -11.93 -20.20 7.32
N ASP A 248 -11.78 -20.69 8.54
CA ASP A 248 -11.12 -21.98 8.84
C ASP A 248 -11.81 -23.15 8.13
N GLU A 249 -13.15 -23.13 8.06
CA GLU A 249 -13.93 -24.11 7.30
C GLU A 249 -13.67 -24.00 5.79
N LEU A 250 -13.57 -22.78 5.24
CA LEU A 250 -13.21 -22.56 3.84
C LEU A 250 -11.81 -23.09 3.54
N VAL A 251 -10.83 -22.82 4.40
CA VAL A 251 -9.46 -23.34 4.26
C VAL A 251 -9.49 -24.88 4.18
N ARG A 252 -10.20 -25.52 5.08
CA ARG A 252 -10.31 -26.98 5.13
C ARG A 252 -11.05 -27.54 3.91
N ARG A 253 -12.19 -26.95 3.55
CA ARG A 253 -13.08 -27.43 2.47
C ARG A 253 -12.45 -27.31 1.09
N HIS A 254 -11.74 -26.22 0.83
CA HIS A 254 -11.13 -25.93 -0.47
C HIS A 254 -9.64 -26.30 -0.55
N GLY A 255 -9.05 -26.85 0.53
CA GLY A 255 -7.64 -27.20 0.57
C GLY A 255 -6.72 -26.00 0.35
N LEU A 256 -7.08 -24.84 0.93
CA LEU A 256 -6.30 -23.62 0.81
C LEU A 256 -4.99 -23.73 1.62
N MET A 257 -4.09 -22.80 1.38
CA MET A 257 -2.92 -22.60 2.24
C MET A 257 -3.37 -22.30 3.67
N SER A 258 -2.73 -22.94 4.64
CA SER A 258 -3.14 -22.90 6.06
C SER A 258 -2.82 -21.57 6.75
N TYR A 259 -3.33 -20.47 6.20
CA TYR A 259 -3.26 -19.15 6.83
C TYR A 259 -4.55 -18.84 7.57
N SER A 260 -4.43 -18.32 8.79
CA SER A 260 -5.57 -17.71 9.46
C SER A 260 -5.99 -16.41 8.74
N MET A 261 -7.22 -15.99 8.95
CA MET A 261 -7.70 -14.72 8.38
C MET A 261 -6.83 -13.54 8.82
N ASP A 262 -6.42 -13.49 10.09
CA ASP A 262 -5.55 -12.43 10.62
C ASP A 262 -4.15 -12.44 10.00
N GLN A 263 -3.60 -13.62 9.72
CA GLN A 263 -2.32 -13.72 9.01
C GLN A 263 -2.38 -13.17 7.59
N LEU A 264 -3.53 -13.26 6.92
CA LEU A 264 -3.73 -12.74 5.57
C LEU A 264 -4.02 -11.25 5.55
N VAL A 265 -4.95 -10.79 6.39
CA VAL A 265 -5.50 -9.42 6.30
C VAL A 265 -4.80 -8.45 7.26
N GLY A 266 -4.31 -8.94 8.41
CA GLY A 266 -3.78 -8.07 9.47
C GLY A 266 -4.84 -7.01 9.86
N ASN A 267 -4.42 -5.74 9.98
CA ASN A 267 -5.31 -4.64 10.35
C ASN A 267 -6.05 -4.00 9.15
N SER A 268 -6.10 -4.68 7.99
CA SER A 268 -6.68 -4.08 6.76
C SER A 268 -8.19 -3.83 6.86
N TRP A 269 -8.91 -4.42 7.81
CA TRP A 269 -10.34 -4.17 8.00
C TRP A 269 -10.65 -2.70 8.36
N GLN A 270 -9.85 -2.10 9.24
CA GLN A 270 -9.99 -0.67 9.58
C GLN A 270 -9.72 0.21 8.37
N PHE A 271 -8.72 -0.16 7.58
CA PHE A 271 -8.41 0.54 6.34
C PHE A 271 -9.52 0.39 5.31
N ALA A 272 -10.10 -0.81 5.16
CA ALA A 272 -11.21 -1.07 4.24
C ALA A 272 -12.45 -0.25 4.61
N ASP A 273 -12.83 -0.19 5.88
CA ASP A 273 -13.93 0.66 6.36
C ASP A 273 -13.72 2.14 5.96
N ALA A 274 -12.49 2.64 6.11
CA ALA A 274 -12.14 4.01 5.71
C ALA A 274 -12.09 4.17 4.19
N ALA A 275 -11.47 3.24 3.46
CA ALA A 275 -11.31 3.28 2.01
C ALA A 275 -12.64 3.11 1.26
N PHE A 276 -13.62 2.43 1.83
CA PHE A 276 -14.99 2.33 1.33
C PHE A 276 -15.88 3.50 1.77
N GLY A 277 -15.35 4.41 2.58
CA GLY A 277 -16.08 5.59 3.03
C GLY A 277 -17.25 5.29 3.96
N LEU A 278 -17.16 4.24 4.79
CA LEU A 278 -18.23 3.83 5.69
C LEU A 278 -18.73 4.98 6.59
N ARG A 279 -17.80 5.81 7.07
CA ARG A 279 -18.09 6.98 7.93
C ARG A 279 -18.05 8.32 7.17
N GLY A 280 -18.14 8.27 5.84
CA GLY A 280 -18.03 9.40 4.93
C GLY A 280 -16.76 9.32 4.09
N GLY A 281 -16.93 9.23 2.76
CA GLY A 281 -15.84 9.25 1.79
C GLY A 281 -15.53 10.66 1.32
N GLN A 282 -14.29 10.88 0.93
CA GLN A 282 -13.83 12.13 0.32
C GLN A 282 -13.18 11.83 -1.02
N ASN A 283 -13.48 12.65 -2.02
CA ASN A 283 -12.76 12.57 -3.28
C ASN A 283 -11.27 12.73 -3.02
N THR A 284 -10.49 11.78 -3.51
CA THR A 284 -9.05 11.77 -3.33
C THR A 284 -8.42 11.35 -4.65
N LEU A 285 -7.92 12.33 -5.40
CA LEU A 285 -7.33 12.14 -6.72
C LEU A 285 -5.91 12.69 -6.75
N LEU A 286 -5.02 12.02 -7.45
CA LEU A 286 -3.66 12.45 -7.73
C LEU A 286 -3.49 12.72 -9.22
N SER A 287 -2.82 13.80 -9.57
CA SER A 287 -2.45 14.07 -10.96
C SER A 287 -1.19 13.33 -11.33
N THR A 288 -1.25 12.44 -12.32
CA THR A 288 -0.08 11.73 -12.87
C THR A 288 0.54 12.45 -14.07
N ILE A 289 0.09 13.67 -14.39
CA ILE A 289 0.54 14.42 -15.57
C ILE A 289 2.05 14.65 -15.56
N LYS A 290 2.64 14.91 -14.39
CA LYS A 290 4.09 15.11 -14.27
C LYS A 290 4.86 13.85 -14.66
N ALA A 291 4.47 12.69 -14.14
CA ALA A 291 5.10 11.41 -14.49
C ALA A 291 5.00 11.13 -16.00
N ARG A 292 3.80 11.34 -16.59
CA ARG A 292 3.58 11.15 -18.03
C ARG A 292 4.42 12.10 -18.89
N LYS A 293 4.54 13.37 -18.49
CA LYS A 293 5.41 14.34 -19.20
C LYS A 293 6.89 13.97 -19.15
N HIS A 294 7.32 13.27 -18.10
CA HIS A 294 8.69 12.76 -17.98
C HIS A 294 8.87 11.37 -18.60
N GLY A 295 7.86 10.85 -19.32
CA GLY A 295 7.94 9.62 -20.12
C GLY A 295 7.41 8.36 -19.44
N PHE A 296 6.99 8.39 -18.18
CA PHE A 296 6.33 7.26 -17.56
C PHE A 296 4.83 7.29 -17.92
N VAL A 297 4.48 6.55 -18.98
CA VAL A 297 3.13 6.53 -19.58
C VAL A 297 2.37 5.24 -19.31
N GLU A 298 2.95 4.31 -18.56
CA GLU A 298 2.31 3.04 -18.24
C GLU A 298 1.03 3.25 -17.42
N CYS A 299 0.03 2.43 -17.69
CA CYS A 299 -1.24 2.39 -16.98
C CYS A 299 -1.73 0.94 -16.85
N ILE A 300 -2.70 0.75 -15.95
CA ILE A 300 -3.42 -0.51 -15.74
C ILE A 300 -4.89 -0.15 -15.55
N ASP A 301 -5.80 -0.93 -16.14
CA ASP A 301 -7.22 -0.85 -15.82
C ASP A 301 -7.45 -1.40 -14.41
N THR A 302 -8.16 -0.64 -13.57
CA THR A 302 -8.36 -1.02 -12.16
C THR A 302 -9.24 -2.26 -12.00
N GLU A 303 -10.20 -2.50 -12.88
CA GLU A 303 -11.00 -3.73 -12.85
C GLU A 303 -10.16 -4.95 -13.24
N ASP A 304 -9.36 -4.84 -14.30
CA ASP A 304 -8.43 -5.89 -14.72
C ASP A 304 -7.40 -6.18 -13.64
N MET A 305 -6.90 -5.16 -12.95
CA MET A 305 -6.02 -5.33 -11.78
C MET A 305 -6.65 -6.24 -10.73
N PHE A 306 -7.91 -5.99 -10.35
CA PHE A 306 -8.59 -6.82 -9.34
C PHE A 306 -8.83 -8.24 -9.85
N ARG A 307 -9.29 -8.41 -11.09
CA ARG A 307 -9.47 -9.74 -11.71
C ARG A 307 -8.17 -10.55 -11.71
N ASP A 308 -7.07 -9.95 -12.17
CA ASP A 308 -5.75 -10.59 -12.19
C ASP A 308 -5.28 -11.00 -10.79
N GLN A 309 -5.42 -10.09 -9.82
CA GLN A 309 -4.95 -10.34 -8.45
C GLN A 309 -5.80 -11.41 -7.76
N PHE A 310 -7.12 -11.43 -7.94
CA PHE A 310 -7.96 -12.51 -7.40
C PHE A 310 -7.66 -13.84 -8.08
N ALA A 311 -7.52 -13.89 -9.39
CA ALA A 311 -7.14 -15.11 -10.11
C ALA A 311 -5.78 -15.65 -9.63
N ALA A 312 -4.80 -14.77 -9.37
CA ALA A 312 -3.51 -15.17 -8.84
C ALA A 312 -3.61 -15.72 -7.41
N LEU A 313 -4.42 -15.11 -6.54
CA LEU A 313 -4.66 -15.58 -5.16
C LEU A 313 -5.40 -16.93 -5.13
N GLN A 314 -6.36 -17.13 -6.03
CA GLN A 314 -7.07 -18.41 -6.21
C GLN A 314 -6.12 -19.49 -6.74
N SER A 315 -5.31 -19.18 -7.74
CA SER A 315 -4.30 -20.11 -8.27
C SER A 315 -3.26 -20.52 -7.23
N ALA A 316 -2.89 -19.60 -6.34
CA ALA A 316 -2.00 -19.85 -5.21
C ALA A 316 -2.71 -20.57 -4.03
N ARG A 317 -3.99 -20.87 -4.14
CA ARG A 317 -4.83 -21.45 -3.07
C ARG A 317 -4.82 -20.62 -1.79
N ILE A 318 -4.76 -19.31 -1.92
CA ILE A 318 -4.93 -18.35 -0.81
C ILE A 318 -6.40 -17.96 -0.68
N LEU A 319 -7.12 -17.81 -1.81
CA LEU A 319 -8.56 -17.63 -1.85
C LEU A 319 -9.25 -18.85 -2.50
N PRO A 320 -10.49 -19.16 -2.14
CA PRO A 320 -11.27 -20.19 -2.84
C PRO A 320 -11.71 -19.73 -4.23
N ILE A 321 -11.95 -20.70 -5.11
CA ILE A 321 -12.56 -20.48 -6.42
C ILE A 321 -14.07 -20.36 -6.26
#